data_7d4f4eaa1fc81df59c747f308cbf38da
#
_entry.id   7d4f4eaa1fc81df59c747f308cbf38da
#
_cell.length_a   1.000
_cell.length_b   1.000
_cell.length_c   1.000
_cell.angle_alpha   90.00
_cell.angle_beta   90.00
_cell.angle_gamma   90.00
#
_symmetry.space_group_name_H-M   'P 1'
#
loop_
_entity.id
_entity.type
_entity.pdbx_description
1 polymer ?
#
loop_
_entity_poly.entity_id
_entity_poly.type
_entity_poly.pdbx_seq_one_letter_code
_entity_poly.pdbx_strand_id
1 'polypeptide(L)'
;MIGNAGVLRVAVVGPGGWGQQHSRIFSGRADTALCAVVGRDPGRTALYAAQTGATAYTDIDEMLRAEQPDLVTVALPNEAHFEPTLRLLRSGVSVLVEKPLVFDLGEADALLDAARESGAFFAINFNHRFAEPVRMAKAAIDEGKLGELVFATWRFGGEANIGPSPHKNLIETQCHAFDMLEHLLGPISSVMAQMTNKTYGAYSTVAIALEFANGAVGTLLGSYDSSYAYPETHRLEVNGTQGRAVVVDTVKSFTLSEAGNETSLRWEAGYFNDEARDFHKTFDRHVDELLHALRAGDPPPIHASAGRRALLLARRSIESFEGGMRVMVEQ
;
A
#
# COMPACT_ATOMS: atom_id res chain seq x y z
N MET A 1 22.18 -9.76 12.77
CA MET A 1 22.85 -8.98 11.72
C MET A 1 22.95 -9.89 10.49
N ILE A 2 22.17 -9.61 9.46
CA ILE A 2 22.22 -10.33 8.19
C ILE A 2 23.49 -9.87 7.48
N GLY A 3 24.41 -10.82 7.19
CA GLY A 3 25.69 -10.49 6.57
C GLY A 3 25.53 -9.87 5.17
N ASN A 4 26.27 -8.85 4.86
CA ASN A 4 26.18 -7.90 3.75
C ASN A 4 26.44 -8.50 2.32
N ALA A 5 26.40 -9.81 2.11
CA ALA A 5 26.76 -10.45 0.83
C ALA A 5 26.01 -11.75 0.50
N GLY A 6 24.96 -12.11 1.22
CA GLY A 6 24.24 -13.38 1.00
C GLY A 6 22.96 -13.21 0.18
N VAL A 7 22.57 -14.29 -0.52
CA VAL A 7 21.26 -14.45 -1.13
C VAL A 7 20.22 -14.58 -0.03
N LEU A 8 19.25 -13.64 0.06
CA LEU A 8 18.19 -13.68 1.07
C LEU A 8 17.19 -14.78 0.76
N ARG A 9 16.87 -15.60 1.76
CA ARG A 9 15.85 -16.64 1.67
C ARG A 9 14.48 -16.03 1.93
N VAL A 10 13.57 -16.14 0.98
CA VAL A 10 12.23 -15.54 1.06
C VAL A 10 11.15 -16.62 0.98
N ALA A 11 10.14 -16.51 1.83
CA ALA A 11 8.93 -17.33 1.74
C ALA A 11 7.70 -16.48 1.42
N VAL A 12 6.73 -17.07 0.72
CA VAL A 12 5.45 -16.44 0.38
C VAL A 12 4.31 -17.21 1.03
N VAL A 13 3.51 -16.53 1.86
CA VAL A 13 2.30 -17.05 2.48
C VAL A 13 1.09 -16.53 1.70
N GLY A 14 0.37 -17.43 1.02
CA GLY A 14 -0.78 -17.12 0.20
C GLY A 14 -0.50 -17.15 -1.31
N PRO A 15 -0.68 -18.31 -1.99
CA PRO A 15 -0.46 -18.46 -3.44
C PRO A 15 -1.64 -17.91 -4.27
N GLY A 16 -2.15 -16.72 -3.90
CA GLY A 16 -3.16 -15.95 -4.63
C GLY A 16 -2.53 -15.03 -5.69
N GLY A 17 -3.35 -14.12 -6.28
CA GLY A 17 -2.87 -13.20 -7.33
C GLY A 17 -1.68 -12.35 -6.88
N TRP A 18 -1.76 -11.71 -5.71
CA TRP A 18 -0.66 -10.91 -5.18
C TRP A 18 0.52 -11.76 -4.71
N GLY A 19 0.28 -12.94 -4.11
CA GLY A 19 1.35 -13.88 -3.79
C GLY A 19 2.12 -14.35 -5.02
N GLN A 20 1.44 -14.48 -6.17
CA GLN A 20 2.09 -14.76 -7.45
C GLN A 20 3.00 -13.60 -7.90
N GLN A 21 2.59 -12.36 -7.70
CA GLN A 21 3.44 -11.20 -7.95
C GLN A 21 4.69 -11.20 -7.07
N HIS A 22 4.54 -11.41 -5.76
CA HIS A 22 5.69 -11.51 -4.86
C HIS A 22 6.63 -12.64 -5.27
N SER A 23 6.09 -13.82 -5.57
CA SER A 23 6.91 -14.95 -6.01
C SER A 23 7.64 -14.69 -7.32
N ARG A 24 7.00 -14.04 -8.30
CA ARG A 24 7.63 -13.60 -9.54
C ARG A 24 8.85 -12.72 -9.28
N ILE A 25 8.68 -11.74 -8.37
CA ILE A 25 9.75 -10.80 -8.04
C ILE A 25 10.91 -11.55 -7.39
N PHE A 26 10.65 -12.30 -6.32
CA PHE A 26 11.73 -12.94 -5.56
C PHE A 26 12.40 -14.10 -6.29
N SER A 27 11.70 -14.86 -7.13
CA SER A 27 12.29 -15.90 -7.96
C SER A 27 13.09 -15.35 -9.16
N GLY A 28 12.76 -14.15 -9.63
CA GLY A 28 13.45 -13.50 -10.76
C GLY A 28 14.71 -12.73 -10.40
N ARG A 29 15.09 -12.67 -9.12
CA ARG A 29 16.24 -11.88 -8.63
C ARG A 29 17.44 -12.78 -8.33
N ALA A 30 18.63 -12.27 -8.61
CA ALA A 30 19.89 -12.96 -8.29
C ALA A 30 20.28 -12.87 -6.80
N ASP A 31 19.69 -11.90 -6.07
CA ASP A 31 20.00 -11.58 -4.68
C ASP A 31 18.97 -12.13 -3.67
N THR A 32 17.97 -12.88 -4.15
CA THR A 32 16.98 -13.59 -3.32
C THR A 32 16.80 -15.03 -3.82
N ALA A 33 16.41 -15.92 -2.90
CA ALA A 33 15.98 -17.29 -3.19
C ALA A 33 14.57 -17.50 -2.63
N LEU A 34 13.59 -17.73 -3.49
CA LEU A 34 12.25 -18.11 -3.05
C LEU A 34 12.33 -19.56 -2.54
N CYS A 35 12.44 -19.74 -1.22
CA CYS A 35 12.62 -21.05 -0.60
C CYS A 35 11.30 -21.78 -0.35
N ALA A 36 10.21 -21.07 -0.06
CA ALA A 36 8.92 -21.68 0.27
C ALA A 36 7.72 -20.91 -0.23
N VAL A 37 6.64 -21.67 -0.49
CA VAL A 37 5.28 -21.16 -0.66
C VAL A 37 4.37 -21.88 0.32
N VAL A 38 3.59 -21.13 1.10
CA VAL A 38 2.64 -21.66 2.09
C VAL A 38 1.22 -21.38 1.65
N GLY A 39 0.36 -22.39 1.61
CA GLY A 39 -1.06 -22.26 1.27
C GLY A 39 -1.92 -23.35 1.86
N ARG A 40 -3.22 -23.08 2.06
CA ARG A 40 -4.17 -24.03 2.72
C ARG A 40 -4.45 -25.29 1.89
N ASP A 41 -4.48 -25.16 0.58
CA ASP A 41 -4.73 -26.30 -0.33
C ASP A 41 -3.40 -26.90 -0.76
N PRO A 42 -3.08 -28.16 -0.35
CA PRO A 42 -1.79 -28.76 -0.62
C PRO A 42 -1.54 -28.97 -2.13
N GLY A 43 -2.57 -29.35 -2.90
CA GLY A 43 -2.44 -29.59 -4.33
C GLY A 43 -2.16 -28.32 -5.11
N ARG A 44 -2.91 -27.26 -4.87
CA ARG A 44 -2.70 -25.95 -5.47
C ARG A 44 -1.36 -25.35 -5.05
N THR A 45 -0.99 -25.49 -3.78
CA THR A 45 0.28 -24.96 -3.27
C THR A 45 1.47 -25.67 -3.89
N ALA A 46 1.40 -27.01 -4.02
CA ALA A 46 2.46 -27.79 -4.68
C ALA A 46 2.63 -27.44 -6.16
N LEU A 47 1.51 -27.30 -6.89
CA LEU A 47 1.56 -26.88 -8.29
C LEU A 47 2.23 -25.51 -8.46
N TYR A 48 1.91 -24.58 -7.56
CA TYR A 48 2.46 -23.24 -7.62
C TYR A 48 3.95 -23.20 -7.21
N ALA A 49 4.32 -23.89 -6.14
CA ALA A 49 5.71 -24.01 -5.70
C ALA A 49 6.60 -24.63 -6.78
N ALA A 50 6.11 -25.64 -7.48
CA ALA A 50 6.85 -26.29 -8.59
C ALA A 50 7.19 -25.31 -9.73
N GLN A 51 6.34 -24.31 -10.01
CA GLN A 51 6.59 -23.29 -11.05
C GLN A 51 7.71 -22.33 -10.68
N THR A 52 7.97 -22.16 -9.40
CA THR A 52 8.96 -21.20 -8.86
C THR A 52 10.21 -21.87 -8.31
N GLY A 53 10.26 -23.21 -8.29
CA GLY A 53 11.35 -23.98 -7.70
C GLY A 53 11.39 -23.97 -6.17
N ALA A 54 10.31 -23.49 -5.52
CA ALA A 54 10.17 -23.40 -4.07
C ALA A 54 9.62 -24.71 -3.47
N THR A 55 9.77 -24.89 -2.16
CA THR A 55 9.13 -25.97 -1.41
C THR A 55 7.70 -25.56 -1.01
N ALA A 56 6.75 -26.50 -1.14
CA ALA A 56 5.35 -26.28 -0.76
C ALA A 56 5.11 -26.68 0.71
N TYR A 57 4.43 -25.79 1.44
CA TYR A 57 4.02 -26.04 2.83
C TYR A 57 2.53 -25.72 3.01
N THR A 58 1.90 -26.36 3.99
CA THR A 58 0.54 -26.03 4.46
C THR A 58 0.52 -25.48 5.88
N ASP A 59 1.66 -25.54 6.56
CA ASP A 59 1.86 -25.04 7.92
C ASP A 59 3.04 -24.06 7.99
N ILE A 60 2.82 -22.91 8.65
CA ILE A 60 3.81 -21.85 8.77
C ILE A 60 4.96 -22.25 9.69
N ASP A 61 4.68 -22.95 10.80
CA ASP A 61 5.72 -23.33 11.75
C ASP A 61 6.63 -24.43 11.19
N GLU A 62 6.07 -25.33 10.37
CA GLU A 62 6.86 -26.30 9.62
C GLU A 62 7.79 -25.59 8.65
N MET A 63 7.27 -24.65 7.86
CA MET A 63 8.04 -23.84 6.93
C MET A 63 9.16 -23.07 7.65
N LEU A 64 8.87 -22.37 8.75
CA LEU A 64 9.85 -21.63 9.51
C LEU A 64 10.99 -22.51 10.03
N ARG A 65 10.67 -23.70 10.54
CA ARG A 65 11.69 -24.65 11.04
C ARG A 65 12.55 -25.24 9.94
N ALA A 66 11.96 -25.57 8.81
CA ALA A 66 12.66 -26.21 7.70
C ALA A 66 13.50 -25.25 6.87
N GLU A 67 12.96 -24.06 6.56
CA GLU A 67 13.53 -23.14 5.59
C GLU A 67 14.30 -21.98 6.22
N GLN A 68 13.96 -21.59 7.43
CA GLN A 68 14.58 -20.46 8.15
C GLN A 68 14.70 -19.21 7.25
N PRO A 69 13.57 -18.67 6.72
CA PRO A 69 13.62 -17.54 5.80
C PRO A 69 14.10 -16.26 6.50
N ASP A 70 14.77 -15.38 5.74
CA ASP A 70 15.13 -14.03 6.20
C ASP A 70 13.95 -13.08 6.13
N LEU A 71 13.04 -13.30 5.18
CA LEU A 71 11.85 -12.49 4.93
C LEU A 71 10.67 -13.40 4.56
N VAL A 72 9.49 -13.10 5.11
CA VAL A 72 8.23 -13.73 4.70
C VAL A 72 7.27 -12.68 4.18
N THR A 73 6.68 -12.90 3.00
CA THR A 73 5.60 -12.04 2.52
C THR A 73 4.26 -12.68 2.79
N VAL A 74 3.29 -11.90 3.29
CA VAL A 74 1.91 -12.32 3.56
C VAL A 74 0.98 -11.71 2.54
N ALA A 75 0.44 -12.53 1.64
CA ALA A 75 -0.47 -12.14 0.55
C ALA A 75 -1.73 -13.02 0.54
N LEU A 76 -2.34 -13.13 1.68
CA LEU A 76 -3.57 -13.87 1.93
C LEU A 76 -4.82 -13.05 1.55
N PRO A 77 -6.03 -13.63 1.52
CA PRO A 77 -7.26 -12.84 1.55
C PRO A 77 -7.25 -11.86 2.75
N ASN A 78 -7.75 -10.65 2.52
CA ASN A 78 -7.60 -9.53 3.45
C ASN A 78 -8.02 -9.85 4.89
N GLU A 79 -9.09 -10.64 5.06
CA GLU A 79 -9.62 -11.05 6.38
C GLU A 79 -8.73 -12.09 7.11
N ALA A 80 -7.76 -12.66 6.40
CA ALA A 80 -6.89 -13.71 6.92
C ALA A 80 -5.47 -13.22 7.24
N HIS A 81 -5.22 -11.92 7.29
CA HIS A 81 -3.88 -11.37 7.54
C HIS A 81 -3.43 -11.52 9.00
N PHE A 82 -4.33 -11.38 9.98
CA PHE A 82 -3.97 -11.22 11.39
C PHE A 82 -3.16 -12.39 11.96
N GLU A 83 -3.76 -13.56 12.09
CA GLU A 83 -3.15 -14.70 12.78
C GLU A 83 -1.83 -15.18 12.16
N PRO A 84 -1.74 -15.36 10.81
CA PRO A 84 -0.48 -15.71 10.19
C PRO A 84 0.63 -14.68 10.40
N THR A 85 0.29 -13.39 10.29
CA THR A 85 1.26 -12.30 10.49
C THR A 85 1.73 -12.25 11.94
N LEU A 86 0.82 -12.38 12.91
CA LEU A 86 1.15 -12.41 14.33
C LEU A 86 2.12 -13.56 14.67
N ARG A 87 1.85 -14.75 14.12
CA ARG A 87 2.72 -15.93 14.30
C ARG A 87 4.13 -15.69 13.77
N LEU A 88 4.22 -15.14 12.56
CA LEU A 88 5.50 -14.80 11.93
C LEU A 88 6.29 -13.75 12.73
N LEU A 89 5.64 -12.66 13.14
CA LEU A 89 6.28 -11.62 13.94
C LEU A 89 6.80 -12.16 15.28
N ARG A 90 6.02 -13.00 15.96
CA ARG A 90 6.44 -13.65 17.21
C ARG A 90 7.64 -14.58 17.04
N SER A 91 7.86 -15.12 15.86
CA SER A 91 9.07 -15.92 15.58
C SER A 91 10.32 -15.05 15.33
N GLY A 92 10.15 -13.73 15.21
CA GLY A 92 11.25 -12.79 14.93
C GLY A 92 11.66 -12.70 13.46
N VAL A 93 10.95 -13.39 12.55
CA VAL A 93 11.24 -13.27 11.11
C VAL A 93 10.77 -11.92 10.57
N SER A 94 11.49 -11.38 9.59
CA SER A 94 11.08 -10.16 8.89
C SER A 94 9.82 -10.40 8.07
N VAL A 95 8.88 -9.44 8.07
CA VAL A 95 7.58 -9.59 7.39
C VAL A 95 7.29 -8.40 6.49
N LEU A 96 6.84 -8.69 5.25
CA LEU A 96 6.14 -7.78 4.37
C LEU A 96 4.69 -8.25 4.25
N VAL A 97 3.73 -7.47 4.72
CA VAL A 97 2.30 -7.80 4.61
C VAL A 97 1.62 -7.00 3.50
N GLU A 98 0.66 -7.62 2.80
CA GLU A 98 -0.23 -6.91 1.88
C GLU A 98 -1.23 -6.01 2.61
N LYS A 99 -1.70 -5.01 1.90
CA LYS A 99 -2.76 -4.12 2.39
C LYS A 99 -4.17 -4.74 2.17
N PRO A 100 -5.17 -4.38 2.98
CA PRO A 100 -5.05 -3.63 4.24
C PRO A 100 -4.34 -4.46 5.31
N LEU A 101 -3.75 -3.81 6.30
CA LEU A 101 -3.03 -4.52 7.36
C LEU A 101 -3.94 -5.56 8.02
N VAL A 102 -5.05 -5.10 8.56
CA VAL A 102 -6.15 -5.86 9.18
C VAL A 102 -7.43 -5.01 9.14
N PHE A 103 -8.53 -5.51 9.73
CA PHE A 103 -9.81 -4.80 9.82
C PHE A 103 -10.11 -4.23 11.21
N ASP A 104 -9.41 -4.63 12.24
CA ASP A 104 -9.59 -4.18 13.62
C ASP A 104 -8.33 -3.46 14.13
N LEU A 105 -8.53 -2.35 14.86
CA LEU A 105 -7.41 -1.57 15.40
C LEU A 105 -6.66 -2.29 16.51
N GLY A 106 -7.36 -3.09 17.32
CA GLY A 106 -6.72 -3.91 18.36
C GLY A 106 -5.84 -5.01 17.76
N GLU A 107 -6.27 -5.62 16.64
CA GLU A 107 -5.43 -6.54 15.86
C GLU A 107 -4.19 -5.81 15.30
N ALA A 108 -4.38 -4.61 14.74
CA ALA A 108 -3.25 -3.81 14.24
C ALA A 108 -2.24 -3.49 15.35
N ASP A 109 -2.73 -3.10 16.53
CA ASP A 109 -1.89 -2.82 17.70
C ASP A 109 -1.15 -4.07 18.15
N ALA A 110 -1.81 -5.23 18.22
CA ALA A 110 -1.19 -6.50 18.58
C ALA A 110 -0.07 -6.92 17.62
N LEU A 111 -0.23 -6.65 16.31
CA LEU A 111 0.83 -6.90 15.31
C LEU A 111 2.04 -5.99 15.52
N LEU A 112 1.79 -4.70 15.73
CA LEU A 112 2.88 -3.73 15.96
C LEU A 112 3.63 -4.00 17.27
N ASP A 113 2.92 -4.39 18.32
CA ASP A 113 3.51 -4.79 19.59
C ASP A 113 4.36 -6.06 19.43
N ALA A 114 3.86 -7.08 18.74
CA ALA A 114 4.62 -8.30 18.48
C ALA A 114 5.90 -8.03 17.67
N ALA A 115 5.84 -7.16 16.68
CA ALA A 115 7.02 -6.75 15.91
C ALA A 115 8.04 -6.02 16.79
N ARG A 116 7.59 -5.11 17.65
CA ARG A 116 8.45 -4.37 18.59
C ARG A 116 9.11 -5.30 19.61
N GLU A 117 8.36 -6.24 20.18
CA GLU A 117 8.84 -7.19 21.18
C GLU A 117 9.87 -8.16 20.64
N SER A 118 9.67 -8.63 19.40
CA SER A 118 10.59 -9.55 18.73
C SER A 118 11.76 -8.86 18.03
N GLY A 119 11.67 -7.55 17.81
CA GLY A 119 12.63 -6.81 16.97
C GLY A 119 12.50 -7.10 15.47
N ALA A 120 11.38 -7.69 15.04
CA ALA A 120 11.17 -8.04 13.65
C ALA A 120 11.01 -6.81 12.74
N PHE A 121 11.64 -6.84 11.58
CA PHE A 121 11.40 -5.88 10.50
C PHE A 121 9.99 -6.07 9.96
N PHE A 122 9.12 -5.07 10.08
CA PHE A 122 7.71 -5.18 9.73
C PHE A 122 7.26 -4.09 8.75
N ALA A 123 7.08 -4.48 7.49
CA ALA A 123 6.70 -3.63 6.36
C ALA A 123 5.28 -3.92 5.87
N ILE A 124 4.64 -2.91 5.24
CA ILE A 124 3.37 -3.06 4.53
C ILE A 124 3.50 -2.63 3.06
N ASN A 125 2.75 -3.28 2.17
CA ASN A 125 2.84 -3.04 0.73
C ASN A 125 1.90 -1.91 0.25
N PHE A 126 2.28 -0.65 0.46
CA PHE A 126 1.68 0.49 -0.21
C PHE A 126 2.46 0.85 -1.49
N ASN A 127 2.43 -0.04 -2.45
CA ASN A 127 3.21 0.01 -3.68
C ASN A 127 3.00 1.28 -4.54
N HIS A 128 1.86 1.99 -4.40
CA HIS A 128 1.59 3.22 -5.15
C HIS A 128 2.64 4.31 -4.90
N ARG A 129 3.27 4.37 -3.72
CA ARG A 129 4.35 5.33 -3.42
C ARG A 129 5.56 5.19 -4.37
N PHE A 130 5.75 3.99 -4.96
CA PHE A 130 6.88 3.66 -5.83
C PHE A 130 6.58 3.82 -7.33
N ALA A 131 5.40 4.36 -7.67
CA ALA A 131 5.11 4.77 -9.05
C ALA A 131 5.96 5.99 -9.42
N GLU A 132 6.56 5.99 -10.61
CA GLU A 132 7.45 7.08 -11.04
C GLU A 132 6.78 8.47 -10.99
N PRO A 133 5.53 8.66 -11.47
CA PRO A 133 4.82 9.93 -11.33
C PRO A 133 4.63 10.38 -9.88
N VAL A 134 4.43 9.44 -8.95
CA VAL A 134 4.27 9.74 -7.52
C VAL A 134 5.60 10.15 -6.90
N ARG A 135 6.69 9.47 -7.24
CA ARG A 135 8.06 9.84 -6.81
C ARG A 135 8.44 11.23 -7.30
N MET A 136 8.09 11.56 -8.55
CA MET A 136 8.30 12.92 -9.10
C MET A 136 7.48 13.98 -8.36
N ALA A 137 6.22 13.66 -8.02
CA ALA A 137 5.38 14.57 -7.22
C ALA A 137 5.97 14.80 -5.82
N LYS A 138 6.41 13.72 -5.14
CA LYS A 138 7.06 13.81 -3.83
C LYS A 138 8.36 14.61 -3.90
N ALA A 139 9.21 14.36 -4.89
CA ALA A 139 10.43 15.13 -5.10
C ALA A 139 10.16 16.61 -5.32
N ALA A 140 9.15 16.96 -6.13
CA ALA A 140 8.78 18.37 -6.36
C ALA A 140 8.30 19.07 -5.08
N ILE A 141 7.58 18.33 -4.19
CA ILE A 141 7.18 18.84 -2.88
C ILE A 141 8.39 19.03 -1.97
N ASP A 142 9.27 18.03 -1.86
CA ASP A 142 10.44 18.04 -0.98
C ASP A 142 11.47 19.11 -1.41
N GLU A 143 11.57 19.36 -2.70
CA GLU A 143 12.40 20.44 -3.28
C GLU A 143 11.75 21.84 -3.13
N GLY A 144 10.56 21.94 -2.53
CA GLY A 144 9.86 23.20 -2.30
C GLY A 144 9.24 23.85 -3.55
N LYS A 145 9.17 23.11 -4.68
CA LYS A 145 8.63 23.67 -5.95
C LYS A 145 7.16 24.06 -5.89
N LEU A 146 6.41 23.51 -4.94
CA LEU A 146 5.01 23.87 -4.74
C LEU A 146 4.83 25.01 -3.72
N GLY A 147 5.88 25.39 -2.97
CA GLY A 147 5.77 26.31 -1.84
C GLY A 147 5.04 25.68 -0.67
N GLU A 148 4.28 26.49 0.10
CA GLU A 148 3.41 25.98 1.16
C GLU A 148 2.23 25.22 0.55
N LEU A 149 1.98 24.00 1.04
CA LEU A 149 0.89 23.16 0.56
C LEU A 149 -0.46 23.69 1.04
N VAL A 150 -1.41 23.84 0.11
CA VAL A 150 -2.72 24.46 0.38
C VAL A 150 -3.84 23.45 0.31
N PHE A 151 -3.88 22.64 -0.75
CA PHE A 151 -4.89 21.60 -0.87
C PHE A 151 -4.45 20.41 -1.70
N ALA A 152 -5.16 19.27 -1.50
CA ALA A 152 -5.02 18.10 -2.35
C ALA A 152 -6.38 17.51 -2.73
N THR A 153 -6.44 16.89 -3.90
CA THR A 153 -7.57 16.09 -4.32
C THR A 153 -7.12 14.69 -4.70
N TRP A 154 -7.88 13.70 -4.24
CA TRP A 154 -7.72 12.30 -4.62
C TRP A 154 -9.01 11.79 -5.23
N ARG A 155 -8.92 11.18 -6.39
CA ARG A 155 -9.99 10.39 -6.99
C ARG A 155 -9.43 9.03 -7.37
N PHE A 156 -10.08 7.97 -6.93
CA PHE A 156 -9.72 6.60 -7.29
C PHE A 156 -10.97 5.76 -7.49
N GLY A 157 -11.17 5.30 -8.70
CA GLY A 157 -12.25 4.41 -9.08
C GLY A 157 -11.76 3.02 -9.39
N GLY A 158 -12.68 2.17 -9.79
CA GLY A 158 -12.42 0.84 -10.27
C GLY A 158 -13.53 -0.13 -9.90
N GLU A 159 -13.89 -0.99 -10.82
CA GLU A 159 -14.86 -2.03 -10.59
C GLU A 159 -14.31 -3.06 -9.62
N ALA A 160 -15.06 -3.37 -8.57
CA ALA A 160 -14.65 -4.39 -7.60
C ALA A 160 -15.82 -5.32 -7.30
N ASN A 161 -15.50 -6.57 -7.04
CA ASN A 161 -16.47 -7.50 -6.47
C ASN A 161 -16.64 -7.14 -4.98
N ILE A 162 -17.78 -6.53 -4.65
CA ILE A 162 -18.08 -6.12 -3.29
C ILE A 162 -18.59 -7.32 -2.51
N GLY A 163 -17.78 -7.79 -1.56
CA GLY A 163 -18.20 -8.77 -0.57
C GLY A 163 -19.18 -8.17 0.45
N PRO A 164 -19.55 -8.91 1.48
CA PRO A 164 -20.59 -8.52 2.44
C PRO A 164 -20.24 -7.34 3.35
N SER A 165 -18.97 -6.92 3.41
CA SER A 165 -18.56 -5.78 4.24
C SER A 165 -19.08 -4.47 3.65
N PRO A 166 -19.89 -3.68 4.39
CA PRO A 166 -20.46 -2.43 3.89
C PRO A 166 -19.40 -1.35 3.61
N HIS A 167 -18.23 -1.43 4.21
CA HIS A 167 -17.16 -0.44 4.11
C HIS A 167 -15.90 -0.94 3.37
N LYS A 168 -16.05 -2.00 2.57
CA LYS A 168 -14.92 -2.62 1.85
C LYS A 168 -14.14 -1.63 1.00
N ASN A 169 -14.84 -0.77 0.23
CA ASN A 169 -14.17 0.27 -0.56
C ASN A 169 -13.22 1.09 0.30
N LEU A 170 -13.71 1.61 1.42
CA LEU A 170 -12.95 2.51 2.27
C LEU A 170 -11.73 1.83 2.91
N ILE A 171 -11.90 0.62 3.45
CA ILE A 171 -10.84 -0.08 4.20
C ILE A 171 -9.84 -0.75 3.26
N GLU A 172 -10.30 -1.42 2.21
CA GLU A 172 -9.43 -2.25 1.37
C GLU A 172 -8.83 -1.50 0.19
N THR A 173 -9.51 -0.46 -0.33
CA THR A 173 -9.06 0.26 -1.52
C THR A 173 -8.59 1.66 -1.18
N GLN A 174 -9.38 2.44 -0.44
CA GLN A 174 -9.00 3.81 -0.11
C GLN A 174 -7.94 3.91 1.02
N CYS A 175 -7.48 2.78 1.59
CA CYS A 175 -6.26 2.76 2.39
C CYS A 175 -5.05 3.32 1.61
N HIS A 176 -4.99 3.09 0.29
CA HIS A 176 -4.00 3.73 -0.58
C HIS A 176 -4.14 5.25 -0.64
N ALA A 177 -5.38 5.77 -0.59
CA ALA A 177 -5.63 7.21 -0.59
C ALA A 177 -5.12 7.87 0.69
N PHE A 178 -5.47 7.30 1.85
CA PHE A 178 -5.01 7.81 3.14
C PHE A 178 -3.50 7.78 3.24
N ASP A 179 -2.89 6.65 2.87
CA ASP A 179 -1.46 6.48 2.86
C ASP A 179 -0.76 7.50 1.94
N MET A 180 -1.26 7.66 0.72
CA MET A 180 -0.68 8.57 -0.26
C MET A 180 -0.82 10.04 0.14
N LEU A 181 -2.00 10.44 0.62
CA LEU A 181 -2.25 11.82 1.03
C LEU A 181 -1.39 12.21 2.24
N GLU A 182 -1.25 11.32 3.24
CA GLU A 182 -0.33 11.57 4.37
C GLU A 182 1.15 11.52 3.94
N HIS A 183 1.53 10.68 2.99
CA HIS A 183 2.88 10.64 2.43
C HIS A 183 3.29 11.96 1.77
N LEU A 184 2.35 12.65 1.14
CA LEU A 184 2.63 13.89 0.39
C LEU A 184 2.40 15.16 1.21
N LEU A 185 1.36 15.21 2.05
CA LEU A 185 0.96 16.42 2.75
C LEU A 185 1.21 16.37 4.27
N GLY A 186 1.56 15.22 4.81
CA GLY A 186 1.67 15.01 6.25
C GLY A 186 0.34 14.58 6.89
N PRO A 187 0.28 14.49 8.24
CA PRO A 187 -0.82 13.85 8.94
C PRO A 187 -2.18 14.53 8.72
N ILE A 188 -3.22 13.72 8.48
CA ILE A 188 -4.62 14.15 8.44
C ILE A 188 -5.10 14.35 9.89
N SER A 189 -5.63 15.54 10.21
CA SER A 189 -6.09 15.94 11.54
C SER A 189 -7.59 15.84 11.72
N SER A 190 -8.40 15.88 10.63
CA SER A 190 -9.84 15.67 10.70
C SER A 190 -10.43 15.17 9.40
N VAL A 191 -11.58 14.50 9.50
CA VAL A 191 -12.34 13.96 8.37
C VAL A 191 -13.82 14.32 8.48
N MET A 192 -14.49 14.54 7.32
CA MET A 192 -15.94 14.62 7.22
C MET A 192 -16.39 13.84 5.99
N ALA A 193 -17.15 12.76 6.20
CA ALA A 193 -17.45 11.77 5.17
C ALA A 193 -18.93 11.74 4.77
N GLN A 194 -19.15 11.49 3.47
CA GLN A 194 -20.44 11.12 2.89
C GLN A 194 -20.26 9.83 2.09
N MET A 195 -21.22 8.93 2.17
CA MET A 195 -21.16 7.64 1.49
C MET A 195 -22.51 7.30 0.86
N THR A 196 -22.49 6.54 -0.24
CA THR A 196 -23.70 6.07 -0.91
C THR A 196 -23.60 4.58 -1.25
N ASN A 197 -24.72 3.89 -1.16
CA ASN A 197 -24.87 2.45 -1.43
C ASN A 197 -25.87 2.15 -2.55
N LYS A 198 -26.07 3.07 -3.49
CA LYS A 198 -27.09 2.94 -4.55
C LYS A 198 -26.92 1.73 -5.42
N THR A 199 -25.69 1.29 -5.67
CA THR A 199 -25.39 0.29 -6.71
C THR A 199 -25.22 -1.11 -6.14
N TYR A 200 -24.60 -1.28 -4.96
CA TYR A 200 -24.12 -2.60 -4.51
C TYR A 200 -24.69 -3.06 -3.15
N GLY A 201 -25.55 -2.33 -2.50
CA GLY A 201 -25.97 -2.64 -1.14
C GLY A 201 -24.86 -2.49 -0.08
N ALA A 202 -23.71 -1.97 -0.49
CA ALA A 202 -22.58 -1.56 0.34
C ALA A 202 -22.15 -0.15 -0.09
N TYR A 203 -21.39 0.56 0.73
CA TYR A 203 -20.95 1.91 0.42
C TYR A 203 -19.88 1.90 -0.68
N SER A 204 -20.36 1.84 -1.92
CA SER A 204 -19.52 1.75 -3.13
C SER A 204 -18.84 3.05 -3.51
N THR A 205 -19.44 4.19 -3.16
CA THR A 205 -18.85 5.52 -3.40
C THR A 205 -18.79 6.29 -2.09
N VAL A 206 -17.60 6.84 -1.80
CA VAL A 206 -17.27 7.62 -0.60
C VAL A 206 -16.67 8.96 -1.02
N ALA A 207 -17.11 10.04 -0.40
CA ALA A 207 -16.59 11.40 -0.55
C ALA A 207 -16.23 11.94 0.83
N ILE A 208 -14.94 12.30 1.02
CA ILE A 208 -14.42 12.72 2.32
C ILE A 208 -13.71 14.05 2.17
N ALA A 209 -14.12 15.04 2.97
CA ALA A 209 -13.37 16.27 3.19
C ALA A 209 -12.32 16.01 4.30
N LEU A 210 -11.11 16.52 4.09
CA LEU A 210 -9.94 16.29 4.93
C LEU A 210 -9.33 17.63 5.36
N GLU A 211 -8.76 17.67 6.55
CA GLU A 211 -7.85 18.71 6.99
C GLU A 211 -6.55 18.08 7.46
N PHE A 212 -5.44 18.67 7.11
CA PHE A 212 -4.10 18.22 7.47
C PHE A 212 -3.55 19.02 8.64
N ALA A 213 -2.62 18.45 9.39
CA ALA A 213 -2.02 19.09 10.55
C ALA A 213 -1.25 20.39 10.22
N ASN A 214 -0.79 20.55 8.97
CA ASN A 214 -0.16 21.77 8.46
C ASN A 214 -1.15 22.86 8.02
N GLY A 215 -2.47 22.65 8.18
CA GLY A 215 -3.52 23.58 7.78
C GLY A 215 -3.99 23.45 6.33
N ALA A 216 -3.37 22.60 5.52
CA ALA A 216 -3.90 22.27 4.19
C ALA A 216 -5.23 21.52 4.30
N VAL A 217 -6.03 21.58 3.23
CA VAL A 217 -7.31 20.86 3.15
C VAL A 217 -7.28 19.85 1.99
N GLY A 218 -8.19 18.89 1.98
CA GLY A 218 -8.24 17.94 0.88
C GLY A 218 -9.60 17.30 0.67
N THR A 219 -9.71 16.59 -0.46
CA THR A 219 -10.86 15.76 -0.76
C THR A 219 -10.41 14.38 -1.25
N LEU A 220 -11.10 13.36 -0.76
CA LEU A 220 -10.97 11.98 -1.23
C LEU A 220 -12.30 11.55 -1.83
N LEU A 221 -12.29 11.14 -3.09
CA LEU A 221 -13.42 10.53 -3.79
C LEU A 221 -13.02 9.11 -4.21
N GLY A 222 -13.57 8.11 -3.53
CA GLY A 222 -13.36 6.69 -3.83
C GLY A 222 -14.63 6.04 -4.36
N SER A 223 -14.57 5.36 -5.52
CA SER A 223 -15.78 4.80 -6.12
C SER A 223 -15.54 3.48 -6.83
N TYR A 224 -16.30 2.45 -6.46
CA TYR A 224 -16.43 1.22 -7.23
C TYR A 224 -17.43 1.33 -8.38
N ASP A 225 -18.18 2.44 -8.44
CA ASP A 225 -19.13 2.74 -9.53
C ASP A 225 -18.43 3.40 -10.74
N SER A 226 -17.13 3.63 -10.67
CA SER A 226 -16.32 4.24 -11.72
C SER A 226 -15.49 3.16 -12.42
N SER A 227 -15.73 2.91 -13.71
CA SER A 227 -15.01 1.90 -14.48
C SER A 227 -13.55 2.25 -14.68
N TYR A 228 -12.66 1.25 -14.65
CA TYR A 228 -11.26 1.40 -15.03
C TYR A 228 -11.07 1.81 -16.51
N ALA A 229 -12.09 1.63 -17.35
CA ALA A 229 -12.06 2.07 -18.75
C ALA A 229 -12.19 3.59 -18.90
N TYR A 230 -12.63 4.30 -17.86
CA TYR A 230 -12.75 5.76 -17.93
C TYR A 230 -11.38 6.43 -17.89
N PRO A 231 -11.15 7.46 -18.73
CA PRO A 231 -9.92 8.25 -18.62
C PRO A 231 -9.78 8.88 -17.22
N GLU A 232 -8.53 8.90 -16.71
CA GLU A 232 -8.21 9.51 -15.43
C GLU A 232 -9.05 8.94 -14.26
N THR A 233 -9.32 7.66 -14.27
CA THR A 233 -10.02 6.97 -13.17
C THR A 233 -9.29 7.14 -11.85
N HIS A 234 -7.96 7.19 -11.89
CA HIS A 234 -7.13 7.60 -10.76
C HIS A 234 -6.48 8.96 -11.04
N ARG A 235 -6.75 9.95 -10.16
CA ARG A 235 -6.16 11.27 -10.24
C ARG A 235 -5.81 11.79 -8.85
N LEU A 236 -4.56 12.18 -8.69
CA LEU A 236 -4.05 12.87 -7.52
C LEU A 236 -3.58 14.26 -7.94
N GLU A 237 -3.99 15.28 -7.22
CA GLU A 237 -3.55 16.66 -7.41
C GLU A 237 -3.13 17.25 -6.07
N VAL A 238 -1.96 17.89 -6.03
CA VAL A 238 -1.46 18.64 -4.88
C VAL A 238 -1.17 20.06 -5.32
N ASN A 239 -1.75 21.06 -4.64
CA ASN A 239 -1.54 22.46 -4.88
C ASN A 239 -0.86 23.13 -3.69
N GLY A 240 0.11 23.93 -4.00
CA GLY A 240 0.76 24.85 -3.08
C GLY A 240 0.72 26.29 -3.56
N THR A 241 1.35 27.19 -2.81
CA THR A 241 1.36 28.63 -3.10
C THR A 241 2.18 28.98 -4.34
N GLN A 242 3.10 28.09 -4.77
CA GLN A 242 4.02 28.35 -5.89
C GLN A 242 3.87 27.38 -7.05
N GLY A 243 3.10 26.30 -6.89
CA GLY A 243 2.96 25.30 -7.94
C GLY A 243 1.89 24.25 -7.67
N ARG A 244 1.66 23.44 -8.69
CA ARG A 244 0.73 22.33 -8.69
C ARG A 244 1.35 21.08 -9.30
N ALA A 245 1.26 19.95 -8.59
CA ALA A 245 1.62 18.63 -9.08
C ALA A 245 0.36 17.80 -9.36
N VAL A 246 0.30 17.14 -10.51
CA VAL A 246 -0.80 16.25 -10.89
C VAL A 246 -0.24 14.90 -11.31
N VAL A 247 -0.77 13.81 -10.74
CA VAL A 247 -0.49 12.42 -11.13
C VAL A 247 -1.77 11.79 -11.68
N VAL A 248 -1.67 11.16 -12.86
CA VAL A 248 -2.79 10.51 -13.53
C VAL A 248 -2.53 9.00 -13.64
N ASP A 249 -3.59 8.22 -13.35
CA ASP A 249 -3.62 6.76 -13.44
C ASP A 249 -2.39 6.09 -12.78
N THR A 250 -1.96 6.59 -11.65
CA THR A 250 -0.82 6.19 -10.80
C THR A 250 0.52 6.18 -11.55
N VAL A 251 0.62 5.44 -12.66
CA VAL A 251 1.86 5.21 -13.41
C VAL A 251 1.93 5.94 -14.76
N LYS A 252 0.85 6.62 -15.18
CA LYS A 252 0.72 7.12 -16.54
C LYS A 252 1.45 8.43 -16.76
N SER A 253 1.15 9.46 -15.98
CA SER A 253 1.77 10.76 -16.17
C SER A 253 1.90 11.58 -14.89
N PHE A 254 2.87 12.46 -14.90
CA PHE A 254 3.10 13.55 -13.93
C PHE A 254 3.09 14.89 -14.66
N THR A 255 2.47 15.90 -14.06
CA THR A 255 2.53 17.28 -14.55
C THR A 255 2.87 18.20 -13.39
N LEU A 256 3.86 19.09 -13.60
CA LEU A 256 4.22 20.17 -12.68
C LEU A 256 3.95 21.51 -13.37
N SER A 257 3.15 22.35 -12.73
CA SER A 257 2.85 23.72 -13.16
C SER A 257 3.33 24.70 -12.09
N GLU A 258 3.97 25.78 -12.49
CA GLU A 258 4.43 26.85 -11.59
C GLU A 258 3.41 28.01 -11.59
N ALA A 259 3.24 28.66 -10.45
CA ALA A 259 2.35 29.80 -10.34
C ALA A 259 2.81 30.96 -11.25
N GLY A 260 1.88 31.53 -11.99
CA GLY A 260 2.17 32.61 -12.94
C GLY A 260 2.84 32.18 -14.25
N ASN A 261 3.08 30.87 -14.45
CA ASN A 261 3.63 30.34 -15.70
C ASN A 261 2.52 29.61 -16.49
N GLU A 262 2.29 30.00 -17.75
CA GLU A 262 1.31 29.36 -18.64
C GLU A 262 1.83 28.03 -19.22
N THR A 263 3.12 27.70 -19.05
CA THR A 263 3.71 26.43 -19.48
C THR A 263 3.81 25.46 -18.29
N SER A 264 3.79 24.17 -18.56
CA SER A 264 3.97 23.12 -17.54
C SER A 264 4.94 22.05 -18.01
N LEU A 265 5.69 21.49 -17.06
CA LEU A 265 6.47 20.28 -17.26
C LEU A 265 5.52 19.07 -17.24
N ARG A 266 5.51 18.28 -18.30
CA ARG A 266 4.81 16.98 -18.32
C ARG A 266 5.80 15.85 -18.51
N TRP A 267 5.69 14.82 -17.68
CA TRP A 267 6.34 13.54 -17.85
C TRP A 267 5.31 12.48 -18.18
N GLU A 268 5.64 11.64 -19.13
CA GLU A 268 4.92 10.43 -19.48
C GLU A 268 5.95 9.43 -20.01
N ALA A 269 5.80 8.14 -19.65
CA ALA A 269 6.78 7.14 -20.05
C ALA A 269 6.90 7.06 -21.58
N GLY A 270 8.12 7.16 -22.09
CA GLY A 270 8.43 7.08 -23.51
C GLY A 270 8.12 5.72 -24.11
N TYR A 271 8.18 5.62 -25.45
CA TYR A 271 7.75 4.46 -26.22
C TYR A 271 8.37 3.12 -25.75
N PHE A 272 9.64 3.11 -25.38
CA PHE A 272 10.36 1.92 -24.93
C PHE A 272 10.47 1.79 -23.41
N ASN A 273 9.83 2.65 -22.63
CA ASN A 273 9.90 2.62 -21.17
C ASN A 273 8.71 1.85 -20.56
N ASP A 274 8.69 0.53 -20.77
CA ASP A 274 7.66 -0.34 -20.21
C ASP A 274 7.78 -0.44 -18.67
N GLU A 275 9.00 -0.34 -18.13
CA GLU A 275 9.24 -0.35 -16.68
C GLU A 275 8.45 0.73 -15.94
N ALA A 276 8.35 1.93 -16.50
CA ALA A 276 7.61 3.03 -15.86
C ALA A 276 6.09 2.94 -16.07
N ARG A 277 5.64 2.32 -17.18
CA ARG A 277 4.21 2.18 -17.50
C ARG A 277 3.52 1.02 -16.79
N ASP A 278 4.26 -0.02 -16.44
CA ASP A 278 3.71 -1.22 -15.82
C ASP A 278 3.43 -0.97 -14.34
N PHE A 279 2.16 -1.05 -13.96
CA PHE A 279 1.74 -0.94 -12.56
C PHE A 279 2.42 -1.99 -11.67
N HIS A 280 2.65 -3.21 -12.18
CA HIS A 280 3.29 -4.26 -11.40
C HIS A 280 4.75 -3.95 -11.04
N LYS A 281 5.41 -3.08 -11.79
CA LYS A 281 6.77 -2.60 -11.49
C LYS A 281 6.86 -1.71 -10.25
N THR A 282 5.74 -1.20 -9.76
CA THR A 282 5.71 -0.52 -8.46
C THR A 282 6.02 -1.49 -7.31
N PHE A 283 5.64 -2.75 -7.44
CA PHE A 283 6.00 -3.81 -6.48
C PHE A 283 7.49 -4.14 -6.54
N ASP A 284 8.05 -4.26 -7.76
CA ASP A 284 9.49 -4.52 -7.96
C ASP A 284 10.32 -3.42 -7.26
N ARG A 285 9.99 -2.13 -7.48
CA ARG A 285 10.69 -0.99 -6.87
C ARG A 285 10.52 -0.96 -5.34
N HIS A 286 9.33 -1.28 -4.83
CA HIS A 286 9.14 -1.38 -3.37
C HIS A 286 10.04 -2.47 -2.80
N VAL A 287 10.09 -3.65 -3.43
CA VAL A 287 10.95 -4.75 -2.99
C VAL A 287 12.44 -4.37 -3.08
N ASP A 288 12.87 -3.62 -4.09
CA ASP A 288 14.25 -3.11 -4.18
C ASP A 288 14.63 -2.29 -2.95
N GLU A 289 13.81 -1.31 -2.58
CA GLU A 289 14.06 -0.46 -1.42
C GLU A 289 13.93 -1.23 -0.10
N LEU A 290 12.96 -2.15 -0.02
CA LEU A 290 12.74 -3.01 1.14
C LEU A 290 13.95 -3.92 1.42
N LEU A 291 14.48 -4.59 0.39
CA LEU A 291 15.64 -5.47 0.55
C LEU A 291 16.92 -4.67 0.85
N HIS A 292 17.03 -3.46 0.30
CA HIS A 292 18.13 -2.55 0.64
C HIS A 292 18.10 -2.19 2.13
N ALA A 293 16.95 -1.73 2.63
CA ALA A 293 16.76 -1.39 4.04
C ALA A 293 16.99 -2.60 4.96
N LEU A 294 16.43 -3.76 4.61
CA LEU A 294 16.59 -4.99 5.39
C LEU A 294 18.07 -5.40 5.53
N ARG A 295 18.87 -5.30 4.45
CA ARG A 295 20.30 -5.59 4.48
C ARG A 295 21.11 -4.58 5.28
N ALA A 296 20.74 -3.31 5.20
CA ALA A 296 21.39 -2.23 5.94
C ALA A 296 21.06 -2.27 7.45
N GLY A 297 20.01 -2.98 7.84
CA GLY A 297 19.47 -2.93 9.19
C GLY A 297 18.71 -1.63 9.47
N ASP A 298 18.30 -0.94 8.41
CA ASP A 298 17.48 0.27 8.46
C ASP A 298 16.00 -0.07 8.65
N PRO A 299 15.17 0.88 9.13
CA PRO A 299 13.72 0.70 9.15
C PRO A 299 13.15 0.45 7.75
N PRO A 300 12.01 -0.28 7.64
CA PRO A 300 11.37 -0.51 6.35
C PRO A 300 10.97 0.80 5.66
N PRO A 301 11.03 0.87 4.31
CA PRO A 301 10.63 2.08 3.56
C PRO A 301 9.18 2.48 3.83
N ILE A 302 8.33 1.50 4.11
CA ILE A 302 6.97 1.71 4.63
C ILE A 302 6.76 0.78 5.82
N HIS A 303 6.86 1.34 7.03
CA HIS A 303 6.59 0.59 8.25
C HIS A 303 5.09 0.23 8.34
N ALA A 304 4.78 -0.94 8.89
CA ALA A 304 3.40 -1.44 8.98
C ALA A 304 2.45 -0.54 9.81
N SER A 305 2.98 0.36 10.63
CA SER A 305 2.18 1.42 11.29
C SER A 305 1.42 2.31 10.31
N ALA A 306 1.89 2.46 9.07
CA ALA A 306 1.13 3.16 8.03
C ALA A 306 -0.20 2.44 7.70
N GLY A 307 -0.21 1.11 7.78
CA GLY A 307 -1.44 0.31 7.61
C GLY A 307 -2.43 0.51 8.76
N ARG A 308 -1.93 0.55 10.00
CA ARG A 308 -2.76 0.91 11.17
C ARG A 308 -3.33 2.32 11.03
N ARG A 309 -2.50 3.27 10.59
CA ARG A 309 -2.91 4.67 10.39
C ARG A 309 -4.00 4.79 9.32
N ALA A 310 -3.86 4.13 8.19
CA ALA A 310 -4.88 4.09 7.14
C ALA A 310 -6.21 3.49 7.65
N LEU A 311 -6.14 2.42 8.46
CA LEU A 311 -7.31 1.82 9.09
C LEU A 311 -7.98 2.79 10.08
N LEU A 312 -7.20 3.51 10.90
CA LEU A 312 -7.74 4.53 11.82
C LEU A 312 -8.50 5.60 11.05
N LEU A 313 -7.93 6.12 9.97
CA LEU A 313 -8.57 7.13 9.11
C LEU A 313 -9.87 6.60 8.48
N ALA A 314 -9.88 5.35 8.02
CA ALA A 314 -11.08 4.70 7.54
C ALA A 314 -12.16 4.58 8.64
N ARG A 315 -11.80 4.17 9.85
CA ARG A 315 -12.73 4.07 11.00
C ARG A 315 -13.27 5.43 11.41
N ARG A 316 -12.44 6.48 11.47
CA ARG A 316 -12.88 7.86 11.75
C ARG A 316 -13.80 8.41 10.64
N SER A 317 -13.57 8.01 9.39
CA SER A 317 -14.47 8.36 8.28
C SER A 317 -15.84 7.67 8.38
N ILE A 318 -15.88 6.42 8.84
CA ILE A 318 -17.13 5.70 9.12
C ILE A 318 -17.88 6.40 10.26
N GLU A 319 -17.20 6.68 11.37
CA GLU A 319 -17.76 7.42 12.51
C GLU A 319 -18.33 8.78 12.07
N SER A 320 -17.60 9.52 11.24
CA SER A 320 -18.06 10.80 10.68
C SER A 320 -19.35 10.66 9.87
N PHE A 321 -19.42 9.65 9.02
CA PHE A 321 -20.59 9.38 8.20
C PHE A 321 -21.81 9.00 9.04
N GLU A 322 -21.64 8.09 9.99
CA GLU A 322 -22.71 7.62 10.89
C GLU A 322 -23.21 8.73 11.80
N GLY A 323 -22.30 9.56 12.32
CA GLY A 323 -22.61 10.69 13.18
C GLY A 323 -23.06 11.96 12.45
N GLY A 324 -22.87 12.03 11.13
CA GLY A 324 -23.17 13.22 10.32
C GLY A 324 -22.35 14.46 10.70
N MET A 325 -21.15 14.26 11.23
CA MET A 325 -20.31 15.35 11.77
C MET A 325 -18.83 15.16 11.39
N ARG A 326 -18.08 16.26 11.54
CA ARG A 326 -16.61 16.23 11.46
C ARG A 326 -16.04 15.47 12.66
N VAL A 327 -15.09 14.59 12.40
CA VAL A 327 -14.38 13.81 13.42
C VAL A 327 -12.90 14.18 13.40
N MET A 328 -12.34 14.45 14.57
CA MET A 328 -10.91 14.69 14.75
C MET A 328 -10.16 13.36 14.73
N VAL A 329 -8.95 13.40 14.17
CA VAL A 329 -8.07 12.22 14.09
C VAL A 329 -6.84 12.47 14.96
N GLU A 330 -6.62 11.58 15.93
CA GLU A 330 -5.44 11.60 16.78
C GLU A 330 -4.17 11.35 15.94
N GLN A 331 -3.09 12.02 16.32
CA GLN A 331 -1.79 11.87 15.64
C GLN A 331 -1.05 10.62 16.08
#